data_94e836b8d9cb8f3a6756fc8bdeaea23b
#
_entry.id   94e836b8d9cb8f3a6756fc8bdeaea23b
#
_cell.length_a   1.000
_cell.length_b   1.000
_cell.length_c   1.000
_cell.angle_alpha   90.00
_cell.angle_beta   90.00
_cell.angle_gamma   90.00
#
_symmetry.space_group_name_H-M   'P 1'
#
loop_
_entity.id
_entity.type
_entity.pdbx_description
1 polymer ?
#
loop_
_entity_poly.entity_id
_entity_poly.type
_entity_poly.pdbx_seq_one_letter_code
_entity_poly.pdbx_strand_id
1 'polypeptide(L)'
;KNGEYNIYWKPEIEFNADLYTSKQVFYESKDGTKVPMIITHKKDIVLDGKNPTILYGYGGFNISRTPGFSVTNAVWMDFGGVYAVPNIRGGGEYGKEWHNSGTKLNKQNVFDDFIAAAEYLISSNYTSSDYLALRGGSNGGLLVGAVMTQRPELMKVALPAVGVLDMLRYHKFTSGAGWAFDYGTSEESGEIFRYLLGYSPVH
;
A
#
# COMPACT_ATOMS: atom_id res chain seq x y z
N LYS A 1 30.74 -21.96 -20.22
CA LYS A 1 30.54 -20.59 -19.71
C LYS A 1 30.59 -20.69 -18.20
N ASN A 2 31.57 -20.05 -17.56
CA ASN A 2 31.97 -20.28 -16.15
C ASN A 2 31.07 -19.56 -15.11
N GLY A 3 29.97 -18.90 -15.54
CA GLY A 3 29.13 -18.13 -14.62
C GLY A 3 29.76 -16.85 -14.04
N GLU A 4 30.93 -16.49 -14.54
CA GLU A 4 31.57 -15.22 -14.16
C GLU A 4 30.81 -14.04 -14.77
N TYR A 5 30.56 -13.02 -13.96
CA TYR A 5 29.98 -11.76 -14.41
C TYR A 5 30.88 -10.59 -14.01
N ASN A 6 30.87 -9.56 -14.85
CA ASN A 6 31.54 -8.29 -14.56
C ASN A 6 30.49 -7.18 -14.47
N ILE A 7 30.70 -6.24 -13.56
CA ILE A 7 29.88 -5.05 -13.44
C ILE A 7 30.13 -4.19 -14.68
N TYR A 8 29.15 -4.07 -15.56
CA TYR A 8 29.22 -3.24 -16.76
C TYR A 8 29.02 -1.76 -16.43
N TRP A 9 28.09 -1.46 -15.54
CA TRP A 9 27.79 -0.11 -15.10
C TRP A 9 27.29 -0.11 -13.66
N LYS A 10 27.66 0.89 -12.89
CA LYS A 10 27.18 1.16 -11.53
C LYS A 10 26.80 2.64 -11.45
N PRO A 11 25.61 2.98 -10.94
CA PRO A 11 25.23 4.38 -10.73
C PRO A 11 26.17 5.04 -9.74
N GLU A 12 26.59 6.27 -10.04
CA GLU A 12 27.36 7.12 -9.13
C GLU A 12 26.39 7.88 -8.23
N ILE A 13 26.01 7.28 -7.11
CA ILE A 13 25.14 7.90 -6.11
C ILE A 13 25.84 7.87 -4.75
N GLU A 14 25.74 8.98 -4.01
CA GLU A 14 26.18 9.07 -2.62
C GLU A 14 25.11 8.47 -1.70
N PHE A 15 25.02 7.14 -1.68
CA PHE A 15 24.10 6.41 -0.81
C PHE A 15 24.83 5.25 -0.13
N ASN A 16 24.91 5.31 1.20
CA ASN A 16 25.50 4.23 1.99
C ASN A 16 24.41 3.28 2.47
N ALA A 17 24.20 2.18 1.74
CA ALA A 17 23.19 1.16 2.05
C ALA A 17 23.43 0.49 3.42
N ASP A 18 24.67 0.46 3.92
CA ASP A 18 25.02 -0.17 5.19
C ASP A 18 24.40 0.51 6.41
N LEU A 19 23.94 1.76 6.26
CA LEU A 19 23.24 2.49 7.32
C LEU A 19 21.78 2.05 7.50
N TYR A 20 21.22 1.32 6.53
CA TYR A 20 19.81 0.96 6.48
C TYR A 20 19.60 -0.53 6.69
N THR A 21 18.37 -0.88 7.05
CA THR A 21 17.91 -2.26 7.13
C THR A 21 16.53 -2.37 6.49
N SER A 22 16.31 -3.49 5.80
CA SER A 22 14.98 -3.89 5.32
C SER A 22 14.58 -5.19 5.97
N LYS A 23 13.42 -5.23 6.58
CA LYS A 23 12.91 -6.39 7.30
C LYS A 23 11.54 -6.78 6.76
N GLN A 24 11.35 -8.05 6.46
CA GLN A 24 10.03 -8.58 6.22
C GLN A 24 9.39 -9.00 7.55
N VAL A 25 8.16 -8.56 7.77
CA VAL A 25 7.31 -8.97 8.88
C VAL A 25 6.00 -9.53 8.35
N PHE A 26 5.26 -10.25 9.20
CA PHE A 26 3.90 -10.67 8.91
C PHE A 26 2.98 -10.14 10.00
N TYR A 27 1.82 -9.64 9.58
CA TYR A 27 0.76 -9.22 10.49
C TYR A 27 -0.55 -9.90 10.08
N GLU A 28 -1.52 -9.91 10.97
CA GLU A 28 -2.84 -10.48 10.70
C GLU A 28 -3.80 -9.38 10.28
N SER A 29 -4.49 -9.62 9.16
CA SER A 29 -5.62 -8.80 8.73
C SER A 29 -6.85 -9.10 9.58
N LYS A 30 -7.90 -8.31 9.43
CA LYS A 30 -9.15 -8.42 10.18
C LYS A 30 -9.78 -9.82 10.15
N ASP A 31 -9.61 -10.56 9.06
CA ASP A 31 -10.12 -11.92 8.88
C ASP A 31 -9.10 -13.02 9.26
N GLY A 32 -7.97 -12.65 9.89
CA GLY A 32 -6.89 -13.56 10.27
C GLY A 32 -5.91 -13.90 9.14
N THR A 33 -6.10 -13.36 7.93
CA THR A 33 -5.16 -13.56 6.83
C THR A 33 -3.80 -12.97 7.19
N LYS A 34 -2.72 -13.76 7.06
CA LYS A 34 -1.35 -13.30 7.27
C LYS A 34 -0.86 -12.54 6.05
N VAL A 35 -0.56 -11.27 6.23
CA VAL A 35 -0.10 -10.36 5.18
C VAL A 35 1.36 -9.99 5.42
N PRO A 36 2.26 -10.13 4.43
CA PRO A 36 3.66 -9.70 4.57
C PRO A 36 3.76 -8.18 4.38
N MET A 37 4.72 -7.58 5.08
CA MET A 37 5.10 -6.19 4.93
C MET A 37 6.61 -6.04 4.98
N ILE A 38 7.18 -5.24 4.09
CA ILE A 38 8.59 -4.87 4.13
C ILE A 38 8.70 -3.50 4.79
N ILE A 39 9.50 -3.43 5.86
CA ILE A 39 9.78 -2.19 6.59
C ILE A 39 11.25 -1.86 6.41
N THR A 40 11.54 -0.65 5.93
CA THR A 40 12.90 -0.16 5.68
C THR A 40 13.13 1.14 6.47
N HIS A 41 14.27 1.21 7.16
CA HIS A 41 14.63 2.37 7.97
C HIS A 41 16.15 2.38 8.27
N LYS A 42 16.67 3.45 8.85
CA LYS A 42 18.04 3.48 9.42
C LYS A 42 18.15 2.46 10.57
N LYS A 43 19.33 1.83 10.72
CA LYS A 43 19.57 0.80 11.74
C LYS A 43 19.47 1.31 13.17
N ASP A 44 19.70 2.59 13.38
CA ASP A 44 19.80 3.26 14.68
C ASP A 44 18.50 3.93 15.15
N ILE A 45 17.35 3.67 14.49
CA ILE A 45 16.08 4.22 14.97
C ILE A 45 15.67 3.65 16.32
N VAL A 46 15.00 4.47 17.12
CA VAL A 46 14.39 4.05 18.38
C VAL A 46 12.92 3.75 18.15
N LEU A 47 12.45 2.57 18.57
CA LEU A 47 11.04 2.17 18.47
C LEU A 47 10.25 2.75 19.65
N ASP A 48 9.98 4.05 19.63
CA ASP A 48 9.26 4.82 20.66
C ASP A 48 7.89 5.36 20.19
N GLY A 49 7.47 4.99 18.99
CA GLY A 49 6.22 5.45 18.39
C GLY A 49 6.29 6.84 17.74
N LYS A 50 7.47 7.44 17.61
CA LYS A 50 7.63 8.83 17.11
C LYS A 50 8.35 8.93 15.78
N ASN A 51 8.69 7.81 15.13
CA ASN A 51 9.34 7.90 13.83
C ASN A 51 8.33 8.28 12.74
N PRO A 52 8.59 9.35 11.97
CA PRO A 52 7.79 9.68 10.80
C PRO A 52 7.77 8.50 9.83
N THR A 53 6.58 8.02 9.51
CA THR A 53 6.43 6.78 8.74
C THR A 53 5.55 6.99 7.53
N ILE A 54 6.01 6.56 6.35
CA ILE A 54 5.19 6.42 5.15
C ILE A 54 4.81 4.96 5.02
N LEU A 55 3.50 4.68 5.10
CA LEU A 55 2.91 3.41 4.72
C LEU A 55 2.40 3.55 3.28
N TYR A 56 3.05 2.85 2.34
CA TYR A 56 2.72 2.87 0.92
C TYR A 56 1.97 1.61 0.51
N GLY A 57 0.85 1.76 -0.20
CA GLY A 57 0.07 0.63 -0.70
C GLY A 57 -0.42 0.79 -2.13
N TYR A 58 -0.78 -0.36 -2.73
CA TYR A 58 -1.41 -0.42 -4.05
C TYR A 58 -2.65 -1.34 -4.03
N GLY A 59 -2.50 -2.66 -3.91
CA GLY A 59 -3.57 -3.62 -3.64
C GLY A 59 -4.59 -3.77 -4.78
N GLY A 60 -4.15 -4.06 -6.01
CA GLY A 60 -5.06 -4.31 -7.12
C GLY A 60 -4.34 -4.72 -8.41
N PHE A 61 -5.13 -5.11 -9.40
CA PHE A 61 -4.68 -5.38 -10.76
C PHE A 61 -3.60 -6.46 -10.88
N ASN A 62 -3.51 -7.36 -9.91
CA ASN A 62 -2.48 -8.41 -9.86
C ASN A 62 -1.04 -7.85 -9.89
N ILE A 63 -0.85 -6.60 -9.44
CA ILE A 63 0.47 -5.96 -9.43
C ILE A 63 1.18 -6.27 -8.11
N SER A 64 2.26 -7.04 -8.20
CA SER A 64 3.14 -7.34 -7.06
C SER A 64 4.04 -6.15 -6.73
N ARG A 65 4.11 -5.81 -5.45
CA ARG A 65 5.02 -4.78 -4.94
C ARG A 65 6.30 -5.43 -4.46
N THR A 66 7.33 -5.39 -5.31
CA THR A 66 8.65 -5.90 -4.99
C THR A 66 9.56 -4.79 -4.44
N PRO A 67 10.55 -5.12 -3.59
CA PRO A 67 11.55 -4.16 -3.16
C PRO A 67 12.29 -3.53 -4.34
N GLY A 68 12.49 -2.23 -4.28
CA GLY A 68 13.23 -1.48 -5.30
C GLY A 68 13.86 -0.24 -4.70
N PHE A 69 14.98 0.20 -5.27
CA PHE A 69 15.62 1.44 -4.88
C PHE A 69 14.85 2.65 -5.42
N SER A 70 14.69 3.66 -4.59
CA SER A 70 14.11 4.95 -4.95
C SER A 70 14.86 6.06 -4.23
N VAL A 71 15.33 7.05 -4.98
CA VAL A 71 16.03 8.22 -4.42
C VAL A 71 15.13 8.96 -3.42
N THR A 72 13.85 9.14 -3.75
CA THR A 72 12.91 9.84 -2.84
C THR A 72 12.71 9.09 -1.52
N ASN A 73 12.66 7.75 -1.56
CA ASN A 73 12.56 6.95 -0.34
C ASN A 73 13.89 6.96 0.45
N ALA A 74 15.03 6.98 -0.25
CA ALA A 74 16.34 7.12 0.38
C ALA A 74 16.46 8.46 1.13
N VAL A 75 16.06 9.56 0.50
CA VAL A 75 16.01 10.90 1.14
C VAL A 75 15.07 10.90 2.34
N TRP A 76 13.86 10.31 2.22
CA TRP A 76 12.94 10.19 3.34
C TRP A 76 13.56 9.47 4.54
N MET A 77 14.23 8.34 4.29
CA MET A 77 14.87 7.57 5.34
C MET A 77 16.12 8.29 5.89
N ASP A 78 16.81 9.10 5.07
CA ASP A 78 17.97 9.88 5.53
C ASP A 78 17.55 10.95 6.54
N PHE A 79 16.36 11.52 6.42
CA PHE A 79 15.73 12.39 7.41
C PHE A 79 15.18 11.65 8.64
N GLY A 80 15.45 10.34 8.79
CA GLY A 80 15.00 9.53 9.93
C GLY A 80 13.63 8.90 9.76
N GLY A 81 13.06 8.94 8.54
CA GLY A 81 11.76 8.34 8.26
C GLY A 81 11.80 6.82 8.12
N VAL A 82 10.69 6.17 8.42
CA VAL A 82 10.42 4.76 8.14
C VAL A 82 9.59 4.66 6.86
N TYR A 83 9.90 3.65 6.03
CA TYR A 83 9.14 3.34 4.82
C TYR A 83 8.64 1.91 4.87
N ALA A 84 7.31 1.73 4.85
CA ALA A 84 6.67 0.43 4.96
C ALA A 84 5.79 0.13 3.74
N VAL A 85 5.90 -1.09 3.23
CA VAL A 85 5.15 -1.56 2.03
C VAL A 85 4.55 -2.92 2.31
N PRO A 86 3.26 -3.02 2.63
CA PRO A 86 2.59 -4.30 2.74
C PRO A 86 2.24 -4.85 1.35
N ASN A 87 2.34 -6.17 1.23
CA ASN A 87 1.95 -6.94 0.05
C ASN A 87 0.48 -7.40 0.21
N ILE A 88 -0.43 -6.44 0.16
CA ILE A 88 -1.86 -6.64 0.45
C ILE A 88 -2.59 -7.37 -0.67
N ARG A 89 -3.72 -8.00 -0.34
CA ARG A 89 -4.60 -8.67 -1.31
C ARG A 89 -5.00 -7.74 -2.45
N GLY A 90 -5.39 -8.32 -3.59
CA GLY A 90 -5.57 -7.58 -4.84
C GLY A 90 -4.29 -7.46 -5.66
N GLY A 91 -3.11 -7.54 -5.03
CA GLY A 91 -1.82 -7.71 -5.69
C GLY A 91 -1.59 -9.13 -6.21
N GLY A 92 -0.43 -9.39 -6.80
CA GLY A 92 -0.06 -10.67 -7.40
C GLY A 92 0.94 -11.50 -6.60
N GLU A 93 1.31 -11.08 -5.39
CA GLU A 93 2.43 -11.63 -4.64
C GLU A 93 2.30 -13.14 -4.34
N TYR A 94 1.07 -13.59 -4.10
CA TYR A 94 0.73 -15.01 -3.90
C TYR A 94 -0.15 -15.59 -5.03
N GLY A 95 -0.07 -14.96 -6.22
CA GLY A 95 -0.75 -15.44 -7.41
C GLY A 95 -2.23 -15.07 -7.48
N LYS A 96 -2.97 -15.83 -8.32
CA LYS A 96 -4.34 -15.46 -8.73
C LYS A 96 -5.34 -15.42 -7.56
N GLU A 97 -5.21 -16.31 -6.59
CA GLU A 97 -6.11 -16.34 -5.43
C GLU A 97 -5.94 -15.10 -4.56
N TRP A 98 -4.70 -14.65 -4.38
CA TRP A 98 -4.39 -13.41 -3.66
C TRP A 98 -4.99 -12.18 -4.35
N HIS A 99 -4.89 -12.14 -5.68
CA HIS A 99 -5.53 -11.09 -6.48
C HIS A 99 -7.05 -11.13 -6.34
N ASN A 100 -7.67 -12.29 -6.59
CA ASN A 100 -9.13 -12.42 -6.55
C ASN A 100 -9.73 -12.10 -5.17
N SER A 101 -8.99 -12.37 -4.10
CA SER A 101 -9.39 -12.04 -2.72
C SER A 101 -9.43 -10.54 -2.42
N GLY A 102 -9.01 -9.69 -3.36
CA GLY A 102 -9.06 -8.23 -3.27
C GLY A 102 -9.81 -7.57 -4.44
N THR A 103 -10.65 -8.31 -5.16
CA THR A 103 -11.42 -7.79 -6.31
C THR A 103 -12.92 -7.78 -6.06
N LYS A 104 -13.65 -6.92 -6.75
CA LYS A 104 -15.12 -6.83 -6.74
C LYS A 104 -15.68 -6.82 -5.31
N LEU A 105 -16.55 -7.77 -4.98
CA LEU A 105 -17.16 -7.90 -3.64
C LEU A 105 -16.18 -8.27 -2.51
N ASN A 106 -14.91 -8.53 -2.85
CA ASN A 106 -13.83 -8.76 -1.89
C ASN A 106 -12.93 -7.53 -1.69
N LYS A 107 -13.23 -6.38 -2.33
CA LYS A 107 -12.36 -5.20 -2.32
C LYS A 107 -12.11 -4.65 -0.91
N GLN A 108 -13.04 -4.80 0.02
CA GLN A 108 -12.87 -4.39 1.40
C GLN A 108 -11.68 -5.08 2.08
N ASN A 109 -11.34 -6.31 1.71
CA ASN A 109 -10.19 -7.02 2.23
C ASN A 109 -8.87 -6.25 2.01
N VAL A 110 -8.77 -5.53 0.89
CA VAL A 110 -7.59 -4.71 0.56
C VAL A 110 -7.45 -3.54 1.54
N PHE A 111 -8.57 -2.92 1.89
CA PHE A 111 -8.61 -1.81 2.86
C PHE A 111 -8.35 -2.31 4.28
N ASP A 112 -8.95 -3.44 4.65
CA ASP A 112 -8.73 -4.09 5.95
C ASP A 112 -7.27 -4.53 6.13
N ASP A 113 -6.63 -5.08 5.09
CA ASP A 113 -5.20 -5.41 5.10
C ASP A 113 -4.32 -4.16 5.34
N PHE A 114 -4.66 -3.03 4.71
CA PHE A 114 -3.90 -1.80 4.83
C PHE A 114 -4.11 -1.11 6.18
N ILE A 115 -5.32 -1.16 6.72
CA ILE A 115 -5.65 -0.71 8.07
C ILE A 115 -4.84 -1.53 9.10
N ALA A 116 -4.85 -2.85 8.97
CA ALA A 116 -4.10 -3.74 9.86
C ALA A 116 -2.58 -3.52 9.78
N ALA A 117 -2.04 -3.16 8.59
CA ALA A 117 -0.65 -2.77 8.45
C ALA A 117 -0.31 -1.51 9.26
N ALA A 118 -1.18 -0.50 9.22
CA ALA A 118 -1.01 0.72 10.01
C ALA A 118 -1.09 0.43 11.51
N GLU A 119 -2.06 -0.37 11.94
CA GLU A 119 -2.22 -0.79 13.33
C GLU A 119 -1.01 -1.59 13.84
N TYR A 120 -0.45 -2.46 12.98
CA TYR A 120 0.78 -3.20 13.30
C TYR A 120 1.97 -2.24 13.53
N LEU A 121 2.16 -1.26 12.66
CA LEU A 121 3.27 -0.28 12.80
C LEU A 121 3.13 0.54 14.09
N ILE A 122 1.91 0.90 14.46
CA ILE A 122 1.61 1.64 15.70
C ILE A 122 1.84 0.74 16.92
N SER A 123 1.26 -0.45 16.95
CA SER A 123 1.37 -1.37 18.10
C SER A 123 2.79 -1.89 18.33
N SER A 124 3.60 -1.95 17.26
CA SER A 124 5.02 -2.32 17.32
C SER A 124 5.96 -1.12 17.59
N ASN A 125 5.41 0.05 17.94
CA ASN A 125 6.15 1.28 18.24
C ASN A 125 7.06 1.80 17.12
N TYR A 126 6.82 1.42 15.86
CA TYR A 126 7.48 2.09 14.74
C TYR A 126 7.04 3.54 14.63
N THR A 127 5.75 3.80 14.84
CA THR A 127 5.13 5.12 14.68
C THR A 127 3.89 5.24 15.58
N SER A 128 3.21 6.36 15.50
CA SER A 128 1.83 6.56 16.00
C SER A 128 1.00 7.27 14.94
N SER A 129 -0.31 7.41 15.15
CA SER A 129 -1.18 8.15 14.23
C SER A 129 -0.71 9.58 13.97
N ASP A 130 -0.06 10.23 14.95
CA ASP A 130 0.51 11.57 14.76
C ASP A 130 1.73 11.63 13.85
N TYR A 131 2.38 10.51 13.58
CA TYR A 131 3.59 10.39 12.76
C TYR A 131 3.40 9.52 11.52
N LEU A 132 2.18 9.00 11.29
CA LEU A 132 1.86 8.12 10.16
C LEU A 132 1.30 8.91 8.98
N ALA A 133 1.88 8.68 7.80
CA ALA A 133 1.36 9.11 6.51
C ALA A 133 0.99 7.88 5.66
N LEU A 134 -0.23 7.86 5.11
CA LEU A 134 -0.65 6.89 4.10
C LEU A 134 -0.40 7.45 2.71
N ARG A 135 0.21 6.65 1.84
CA ARG A 135 0.52 7.05 0.46
C ARG A 135 0.14 5.96 -0.53
N GLY A 136 -0.46 6.36 -1.65
CA GLY A 136 -0.77 5.47 -2.76
C GLY A 136 -1.18 6.25 -3.99
N GLY A 137 -0.93 5.68 -5.17
CA GLY A 137 -1.29 6.30 -6.44
C GLY A 137 -2.21 5.42 -7.29
N SER A 138 -3.08 6.03 -8.12
CA SER A 138 -4.02 5.33 -8.98
C SER A 138 -4.97 4.44 -8.15
N ASN A 139 -4.96 3.11 -8.33
CA ASN A 139 -5.64 2.18 -7.42
C ASN A 139 -5.17 2.33 -5.96
N GLY A 140 -3.88 2.62 -5.73
CA GLY A 140 -3.37 2.96 -4.40
C GLY A 140 -3.92 4.29 -3.87
N GLY A 141 -4.31 5.22 -4.76
CA GLY A 141 -5.03 6.44 -4.39
C GLY A 141 -6.45 6.16 -3.92
N LEU A 142 -7.16 5.20 -4.55
CA LEU A 142 -8.42 4.68 -4.02
C LEU A 142 -8.22 4.03 -2.64
N LEU A 143 -7.19 3.20 -2.48
CA LEU A 143 -6.85 2.56 -1.21
C LEU A 143 -6.72 3.61 -0.08
N VAL A 144 -5.92 4.63 -0.30
CA VAL A 144 -5.74 5.72 0.68
C VAL A 144 -7.04 6.48 0.91
N GLY A 145 -7.78 6.80 -0.17
CA GLY A 145 -9.07 7.50 -0.09
C GLY A 145 -10.10 6.73 0.74
N ALA A 146 -10.23 5.42 0.50
CA ALA A 146 -11.15 4.57 1.25
C ALA A 146 -10.74 4.42 2.73
N VAL A 147 -9.45 4.23 3.01
CA VAL A 147 -8.98 4.07 4.38
C VAL A 147 -9.10 5.37 5.18
N MET A 148 -8.77 6.53 4.61
CA MET A 148 -8.89 7.79 5.32
C MET A 148 -10.35 8.17 5.65
N THR A 149 -11.32 7.70 4.86
CA THR A 149 -12.75 7.92 5.16
C THR A 149 -13.31 6.91 6.15
N GLN A 150 -12.81 5.65 6.14
CA GLN A 150 -13.22 4.61 7.08
C GLN A 150 -12.56 4.74 8.46
N ARG A 151 -11.29 5.18 8.51
CA ARG A 151 -10.47 5.23 9.73
C ARG A 151 -9.65 6.54 9.80
N PRO A 152 -10.30 7.71 9.88
CA PRO A 152 -9.63 9.01 9.85
C PRO A 152 -8.65 9.25 11.02
N GLU A 153 -8.84 8.55 12.14
CA GLU A 153 -7.99 8.65 13.32
C GLU A 153 -6.65 7.92 13.19
N LEU A 154 -6.49 7.11 12.15
CA LEU A 154 -5.36 6.19 12.01
C LEU A 154 -4.08 6.88 11.52
N MET A 155 -4.21 8.02 10.84
CA MET A 155 -3.07 8.71 10.24
C MET A 155 -3.13 10.23 10.46
N LYS A 156 -1.97 10.88 10.39
CA LYS A 156 -1.86 12.35 10.37
C LYS A 156 -2.00 12.92 8.97
N VAL A 157 -1.53 12.19 7.97
CA VAL A 157 -1.48 12.64 6.57
C VAL A 157 -1.98 11.53 5.66
N ALA A 158 -2.86 11.88 4.72
CA ALA A 158 -3.27 11.01 3.62
C ALA A 158 -2.85 11.63 2.29
N LEU A 159 -2.18 10.85 1.43
CA LEU A 159 -1.65 11.25 0.13
C LEU A 159 -2.24 10.38 -0.99
N PRO A 160 -3.53 10.53 -1.33
CA PRO A 160 -4.19 9.79 -2.39
C PRO A 160 -3.86 10.40 -3.77
N ALA A 161 -2.73 10.03 -4.36
CA ALA A 161 -2.31 10.56 -5.65
C ALA A 161 -3.12 9.96 -6.79
N VAL A 162 -3.68 10.79 -7.67
CA VAL A 162 -4.44 10.41 -8.88
C VAL A 162 -5.43 9.27 -8.65
N GLY A 163 -6.14 9.29 -7.52
CA GLY A 163 -7.00 8.22 -7.05
C GLY A 163 -8.29 8.05 -7.84
N VAL A 164 -8.74 6.80 -7.97
CA VAL A 164 -10.07 6.48 -8.48
C VAL A 164 -11.07 6.64 -7.32
N LEU A 165 -11.58 7.84 -7.11
CA LEU A 165 -12.33 8.19 -5.89
C LEU A 165 -13.85 8.13 -6.04
N ASP A 166 -14.37 8.14 -7.27
CA ASP A 166 -15.81 8.00 -7.57
C ASP A 166 -16.09 6.59 -8.09
N MET A 167 -16.38 5.68 -7.18
CA MET A 167 -16.57 4.27 -7.54
C MET A 167 -17.90 3.99 -8.25
N LEU A 168 -18.87 4.90 -8.18
CA LEU A 168 -20.14 4.74 -8.87
C LEU A 168 -20.06 5.08 -10.35
N ARG A 169 -19.14 5.96 -10.76
CA ARG A 169 -19.07 6.50 -12.13
C ARG A 169 -17.73 6.33 -12.80
N TYR A 170 -16.69 5.79 -12.11
CA TYR A 170 -15.33 5.68 -12.66
C TYR A 170 -15.29 5.07 -14.07
N HIS A 171 -16.14 4.07 -14.34
CA HIS A 171 -16.23 3.34 -15.61
C HIS A 171 -16.73 4.20 -16.78
N LYS A 172 -17.30 5.37 -16.50
CA LYS A 172 -17.80 6.33 -17.51
C LYS A 172 -16.75 7.36 -17.95
N PHE A 173 -15.58 7.37 -17.31
CA PHE A 173 -14.51 8.33 -17.59
C PHE A 173 -13.29 7.65 -18.21
N THR A 174 -12.77 8.23 -19.30
CA THR A 174 -11.51 7.84 -19.96
C THR A 174 -11.34 6.31 -20.11
N SER A 175 -10.32 5.73 -19.47
CA SER A 175 -10.02 4.29 -19.50
C SER A 175 -10.75 3.49 -18.41
N GLY A 176 -11.64 4.12 -17.65
CA GLY A 176 -12.27 3.52 -16.48
C GLY A 176 -13.04 2.23 -16.76
N ALA A 177 -13.71 2.12 -17.91
CA ALA A 177 -14.41 0.88 -18.29
C ALA A 177 -13.49 -0.35 -18.31
N GLY A 178 -12.20 -0.17 -18.62
CA GLY A 178 -11.19 -1.23 -18.59
C GLY A 178 -10.84 -1.77 -17.19
N TRP A 179 -11.30 -1.12 -16.12
CA TRP A 179 -11.00 -1.53 -14.73
C TRP A 179 -12.14 -2.32 -14.08
N ALA A 180 -13.25 -2.55 -14.82
CA ALA A 180 -14.42 -3.24 -14.30
C ALA A 180 -14.14 -4.69 -13.85
N PHE A 181 -13.12 -5.34 -14.43
CA PHE A 181 -12.73 -6.69 -14.02
C PHE A 181 -12.20 -6.74 -12.57
N ASP A 182 -11.61 -5.65 -12.09
CA ASP A 182 -11.05 -5.54 -10.72
C ASP A 182 -12.09 -4.97 -9.72
N TYR A 183 -12.93 -4.02 -10.15
CA TYR A 183 -13.86 -3.33 -9.26
C TYR A 183 -15.33 -3.77 -9.39
N GLY A 184 -15.77 -4.24 -10.55
CA GLY A 184 -17.19 -4.28 -10.94
C GLY A 184 -17.73 -2.88 -11.25
N THR A 185 -18.94 -2.78 -11.78
CA THR A 185 -19.57 -1.49 -12.05
C THR A 185 -20.90 -1.32 -11.32
N SER A 186 -21.27 -0.08 -11.01
CA SER A 186 -22.52 0.26 -10.35
C SER A 186 -23.77 -0.13 -11.17
N GLU A 187 -23.60 -0.46 -12.45
CA GLU A 187 -24.68 -0.83 -13.39
C GLU A 187 -24.90 -2.35 -13.48
N GLU A 188 -23.98 -3.18 -12.91
CA GLU A 188 -24.10 -4.64 -12.98
C GLU A 188 -25.26 -5.18 -12.14
N SER A 189 -25.43 -4.67 -10.92
CA SER A 189 -26.53 -5.06 -10.02
C SER A 189 -26.71 -4.07 -8.87
N GLY A 190 -27.87 -4.11 -8.21
CA GLY A 190 -28.11 -3.32 -6.99
C GLY A 190 -27.21 -3.74 -5.81
N GLU A 191 -26.69 -4.98 -5.79
CA GLU A 191 -25.73 -5.46 -4.80
C GLU A 191 -24.36 -4.78 -5.00
N ILE A 192 -23.83 -4.83 -6.22
CA ILE A 192 -22.56 -4.20 -6.56
C ILE A 192 -22.65 -2.69 -6.40
N PHE A 193 -23.76 -2.06 -6.78
CA PHE A 193 -23.98 -0.63 -6.55
C PHE A 193 -23.79 -0.27 -5.05
N ARG A 194 -24.51 -0.97 -4.16
CA ARG A 194 -24.42 -0.72 -2.71
C ARG A 194 -23.02 -0.99 -2.15
N TYR A 195 -22.37 -2.03 -2.66
CA TYR A 195 -21.02 -2.37 -2.26
C TYR A 195 -20.01 -1.28 -2.65
N LEU A 196 -20.05 -0.81 -3.90
CA LEU A 196 -19.21 0.29 -4.39
C LEU A 196 -19.48 1.60 -3.63
N LEU A 197 -20.76 1.91 -3.36
CA LEU A 197 -21.14 3.07 -2.56
C LEU A 197 -20.53 3.01 -1.16
N GLY A 198 -20.47 1.83 -0.55
CA GLY A 198 -19.97 1.62 0.82
C GLY A 198 -18.49 1.98 1.03
N TYR A 199 -17.70 2.06 -0.05
CA TYR A 199 -16.29 2.47 0.06
C TYR A 199 -15.88 3.59 -0.92
N SER A 200 -16.81 4.16 -1.66
CA SER A 200 -16.53 5.25 -2.61
C SER A 200 -16.14 6.53 -1.87
N PRO A 201 -14.87 7.01 -1.94
CA PRO A 201 -14.40 8.10 -1.08
C PRO A 201 -15.13 9.43 -1.24
N VAL A 202 -15.77 9.69 -2.39
CA VAL A 202 -16.51 10.95 -2.65
C VAL A 202 -17.98 10.87 -2.27
N HIS A 203 -18.46 9.76 -1.78
CA HIS A 203 -19.84 9.56 -1.31
C HIS A 203 -19.85 9.24 0.17
#